data_7ad054f94575d05983c2c4bd78b44270
#
_entry.id   7ad054f94575d05983c2c4bd78b44270
#
_cell.length_a   1.000
_cell.length_b   1.000
_cell.length_c   1.000
_cell.angle_alpha   90.00
_cell.angle_beta   90.00
_cell.angle_gamma   90.00
#
_symmetry.space_group_name_H-M   'P 1'
#
loop_
_entity.id
_entity.type
_entity.pdbx_description
1 polymer ?
#
loop_
_entity_poly.entity_id
_entity_poly.type
_entity_poly.pdbx_seq_one_letter_code
_entity_poly.pdbx_strand_id
1 'polypeptide(L)'
;MRDIAFVAFLFAFIGLGFRKPFLFVLCFCYIDIVAPQRLSYFLINSIPISLIVFGLAIVGWLAVDDKKDVRWSGRQLLLIVLLLYCWMTTIQADFPVEAADKWSWVWKALVWAIFLPLTLRTKLRIESLVLVMLLSAAAIAIAGGIKTAAGGGGYGSLQLLLNENYGLYEGSIMSAVGISIIPLILWYREHGTIFPPDWRVSIFCFALVFACALLPIGTQARTGLVCLVILAIL
;
A
#
# COMPACT_ATOMS: atom_id res chain seq x y z
N MET A 1 3.84 -11.44 -21.04
CA MET A 1 4.96 -11.52 -20.08
C MET A 1 4.66 -10.83 -18.74
N ARG A 2 4.15 -9.61 -18.72
CA ARG A 2 3.85 -8.89 -17.45
C ARG A 2 2.90 -9.65 -16.54
N ASP A 3 1.79 -10.15 -17.03
CA ASP A 3 0.79 -10.90 -16.27
C ASP A 3 1.37 -12.18 -15.65
N ILE A 4 2.20 -12.90 -16.40
CA ILE A 4 2.87 -14.11 -15.91
C ILE A 4 3.82 -13.77 -14.76
N ALA A 5 4.56 -12.66 -14.85
CA ALA A 5 5.45 -12.22 -13.78
C ALA A 5 4.67 -11.87 -12.50
N PHE A 6 3.54 -11.16 -12.61
CA PHE A 6 2.68 -10.87 -11.46
C PHE A 6 2.09 -12.14 -10.84
N VAL A 7 1.60 -13.05 -11.66
CA VAL A 7 1.05 -14.34 -11.20
C VAL A 7 2.13 -15.16 -10.50
N ALA A 8 3.30 -15.32 -11.11
CA ALA A 8 4.40 -16.06 -10.51
C ALA A 8 4.86 -15.45 -9.17
N PHE A 9 4.98 -14.13 -9.10
CA PHE A 9 5.34 -13.43 -7.87
C PHE A 9 4.29 -13.63 -6.78
N LEU A 10 3.00 -13.50 -7.10
CA LEU A 10 1.91 -13.69 -6.15
C LEU A 10 1.85 -15.15 -5.66
N PHE A 11 1.99 -16.12 -6.54
CA PHE A 11 2.02 -17.53 -6.14
C PHE A 11 3.22 -17.88 -5.27
N ALA A 12 4.39 -17.34 -5.59
CA ALA A 12 5.58 -17.50 -4.75
C ALA A 12 5.37 -16.88 -3.36
N PHE A 13 4.79 -15.68 -3.31
CA PHE A 13 4.52 -14.98 -2.06
C PHE A 13 3.47 -15.72 -1.20
N ILE A 14 2.37 -16.18 -1.82
CA ILE A 14 1.35 -16.99 -1.16
C ILE A 14 1.93 -18.32 -0.70
N GLY A 15 2.71 -19.01 -1.52
CA GLY A 15 3.37 -20.27 -1.17
C GLY A 15 4.30 -20.15 0.05
N LEU A 16 5.06 -19.05 0.13
CA LEU A 16 5.87 -18.74 1.32
C LEU A 16 5.00 -18.40 2.53
N GLY A 17 3.84 -17.80 2.34
CA GLY A 17 2.86 -17.47 3.37
C GLY A 17 2.38 -18.68 4.16
N PHE A 18 2.24 -19.86 3.54
CA PHE A 18 1.89 -21.09 4.23
C PHE A 18 2.94 -21.55 5.24
N ARG A 19 4.22 -21.16 5.03
CA ARG A 19 5.29 -21.43 6.02
C ARG A 19 5.32 -20.41 7.14
N LYS A 20 5.02 -19.14 6.83
CA LYS A 20 5.02 -18.03 7.78
C LYS A 20 3.80 -17.13 7.53
N PRO A 21 2.70 -17.28 8.27
CA PRO A 21 1.44 -16.57 8.03
C PRO A 21 1.53 -15.06 7.96
N PHE A 22 2.50 -14.46 8.64
CA PHE A 22 2.75 -13.02 8.53
C PHE A 22 3.04 -12.55 7.09
N LEU A 23 3.56 -13.43 6.23
CA LEU A 23 3.77 -13.10 4.82
C LEU A 23 2.45 -12.85 4.06
N PHE A 24 1.33 -13.44 4.47
CA PHE A 24 0.02 -13.10 3.90
C PHE A 24 -0.37 -11.65 4.21
N VAL A 25 -0.01 -11.14 5.41
CA VAL A 25 -0.22 -9.74 5.78
C VAL A 25 0.58 -8.81 4.86
N LEU A 26 1.84 -9.13 4.62
CA LEU A 26 2.71 -8.38 3.70
C LEU A 26 2.19 -8.46 2.25
N CYS A 27 1.76 -9.65 1.81
CA CYS A 27 1.19 -9.87 0.50
C CYS A 27 -0.08 -9.04 0.28
N PHE A 28 -0.96 -8.98 1.29
CA PHE A 28 -2.17 -8.16 1.23
C PHE A 28 -1.82 -6.67 1.08
N CYS A 29 -0.89 -6.15 1.88
CA CYS A 29 -0.45 -4.76 1.75
C CYS A 29 0.15 -4.46 0.38
N TYR A 30 0.92 -5.39 -0.21
CA TYR A 30 1.42 -5.26 -1.57
C TYR A 30 0.27 -5.21 -2.59
N ILE A 31 -0.71 -6.10 -2.49
CA ILE A 31 -1.86 -6.17 -3.42
C ILE A 31 -2.71 -4.90 -3.32
N ASP A 32 -2.90 -4.38 -2.12
CA ASP A 32 -3.71 -3.18 -1.88
C ASP A 32 -3.05 -1.92 -2.46
N ILE A 33 -1.73 -1.78 -2.31
CA ILE A 33 -0.98 -0.62 -2.80
C ILE A 33 -0.74 -0.70 -4.30
N VAL A 34 -0.24 -1.82 -4.81
CA VAL A 34 0.16 -1.97 -6.22
C VAL A 34 -1.03 -2.28 -7.12
N ALA A 35 -2.11 -2.86 -6.56
CA ALA A 35 -3.30 -3.28 -7.29
C ALA A 35 -2.97 -4.09 -8.57
N PRO A 36 -2.24 -5.22 -8.47
CA PRO A 36 -1.77 -5.99 -9.61
C PRO A 36 -2.90 -6.48 -10.52
N GLN A 37 -4.12 -6.66 -9.97
CA GLN A 37 -5.32 -6.98 -10.73
C GLN A 37 -5.71 -5.88 -11.72
N ARG A 38 -5.38 -4.61 -11.44
CA ARG A 38 -5.65 -3.47 -12.36
C ARG A 38 -4.52 -3.24 -13.35
N LEU A 39 -3.32 -3.75 -13.04
CA LEU A 39 -2.17 -3.71 -13.93
C LEU A 39 -2.14 -4.89 -14.90
N SER A 40 -2.83 -5.98 -14.59
CA SER A 40 -2.95 -7.18 -15.42
C SER A 40 -3.99 -6.98 -16.52
N TYR A 41 -3.72 -7.55 -17.72
CA TYR A 41 -4.66 -7.48 -18.84
C TYR A 41 -5.79 -8.51 -18.74
N PHE A 42 -5.49 -9.76 -18.33
CA PHE A 42 -6.46 -10.85 -18.39
C PHE A 42 -6.45 -11.79 -17.18
N LEU A 43 -5.28 -12.22 -16.72
CA LEU A 43 -5.18 -13.39 -15.83
C LEU A 43 -5.68 -13.14 -14.41
N ILE A 44 -5.55 -11.92 -13.89
CA ILE A 44 -5.81 -11.62 -12.48
C ILE A 44 -7.07 -10.75 -12.31
N ASN A 45 -7.55 -10.12 -13.38
CA ASN A 45 -8.62 -9.12 -13.30
C ASN A 45 -9.96 -9.65 -12.78
N SER A 46 -10.25 -10.94 -13.04
CA SER A 46 -11.53 -11.58 -12.66
C SER A 46 -11.51 -12.21 -11.26
N ILE A 47 -10.32 -12.32 -10.64
CA ILE A 47 -10.16 -13.04 -9.37
C ILE A 47 -10.07 -12.03 -8.22
N PRO A 48 -10.89 -12.16 -7.15
CA PRO A 48 -10.81 -11.29 -5.98
C PRO A 48 -9.62 -11.67 -5.08
N ILE A 49 -8.38 -11.56 -5.63
CA ILE A 49 -7.15 -11.99 -4.96
C ILE A 49 -6.95 -11.27 -3.63
N SER A 50 -7.29 -9.99 -3.57
CA SER A 50 -7.22 -9.20 -2.34
C SER A 50 -8.05 -9.83 -1.22
N LEU A 51 -9.29 -10.25 -1.52
CA LEU A 51 -10.17 -10.88 -0.53
C LEU A 51 -9.65 -12.27 -0.10
N ILE A 52 -9.11 -13.03 -1.05
CA ILE A 52 -8.53 -14.37 -0.78
C ILE A 52 -7.33 -14.22 0.17
N VAL A 53 -6.39 -13.32 -0.13
CA VAL A 53 -5.20 -13.12 0.70
C VAL A 53 -5.56 -12.51 2.05
N PHE A 54 -6.57 -11.63 2.10
CA PHE A 54 -7.13 -11.13 3.35
C PHE A 54 -7.64 -12.27 4.25
N GLY A 55 -8.44 -13.20 3.69
CA GLY A 55 -8.91 -14.38 4.40
C GLY A 55 -7.76 -15.27 4.87
N LEU A 56 -6.77 -15.53 4.01
CA LEU A 56 -5.58 -16.31 4.35
C LEU A 56 -4.76 -15.67 5.47
N ALA A 57 -4.66 -14.33 5.49
CA ALA A 57 -3.96 -13.61 6.55
C ALA A 57 -4.64 -13.80 7.91
N ILE A 58 -5.98 -13.67 7.96
CA ILE A 58 -6.76 -13.87 9.18
C ILE A 58 -6.68 -15.34 9.64
N VAL A 59 -6.96 -16.30 8.74
CA VAL A 59 -6.92 -17.73 9.06
C VAL A 59 -5.51 -18.16 9.49
N GLY A 60 -4.48 -17.73 8.78
CA GLY A 60 -3.09 -18.03 9.12
C GLY A 60 -2.69 -17.48 10.49
N TRP A 61 -3.12 -16.26 10.81
CA TRP A 61 -2.89 -15.69 12.14
C TRP A 61 -3.66 -16.46 13.23
N LEU A 62 -4.90 -16.84 12.96
CA LEU A 62 -5.73 -17.61 13.91
C LEU A 62 -5.18 -19.01 14.17
N ALA A 63 -4.72 -19.71 13.13
CA ALA A 63 -4.35 -21.10 13.19
C ALA A 63 -2.90 -21.34 13.65
N VAL A 64 -1.96 -20.48 13.24
CA VAL A 64 -0.52 -20.78 13.35
C VAL A 64 0.24 -19.76 14.19
N ASP A 65 -0.20 -18.49 14.21
CA ASP A 65 0.58 -17.45 14.88
C ASP A 65 0.39 -17.50 16.41
N ASP A 66 1.48 -17.31 17.15
CA ASP A 66 1.44 -17.27 18.61
C ASP A 66 0.73 -15.98 19.08
N LYS A 67 -0.16 -16.09 20.05
CA LYS A 67 -1.03 -14.98 20.54
C LYS A 67 -0.63 -14.47 21.93
N LYS A 68 0.46 -15.01 22.53
CA LYS A 68 0.82 -14.73 23.93
C LYS A 68 1.03 -13.25 24.23
N ASP A 69 1.53 -12.48 23.24
CA ASP A 69 1.84 -11.06 23.41
C ASP A 69 0.83 -10.12 22.76
N VAL A 70 -0.32 -10.63 22.32
CA VAL A 70 -1.35 -9.81 21.69
C VAL A 70 -2.04 -8.95 22.74
N ARG A 71 -1.93 -7.63 22.60
CA ARG A 71 -2.61 -6.66 23.48
C ARG A 71 -3.57 -5.82 22.66
N TRP A 72 -4.80 -5.72 23.14
CA TRP A 72 -5.79 -4.80 22.61
C TRP A 72 -5.49 -3.37 23.07
N SER A 73 -5.56 -2.44 22.16
CA SER A 73 -5.39 -1.03 22.47
C SER A 73 -6.74 -0.30 22.42
N GLY A 74 -6.86 0.80 23.18
CA GLY A 74 -8.08 1.63 23.14
C GLY A 74 -8.38 2.19 21.74
N ARG A 75 -7.36 2.35 20.90
CA ARG A 75 -7.54 2.78 19.49
C ARG A 75 -8.27 1.74 18.65
N GLN A 76 -8.03 0.45 18.88
CA GLN A 76 -8.76 -0.62 18.18
C GLN A 76 -10.24 -0.65 18.62
N LEU A 77 -10.53 -0.37 19.89
CA LEU A 77 -11.91 -0.25 20.36
C LEU A 77 -12.64 0.90 19.64
N LEU A 78 -11.99 2.05 19.47
CA LEU A 78 -12.55 3.17 18.70
C LEU A 78 -12.83 2.80 17.24
N LEU A 79 -11.95 2.01 16.61
CA LEU A 79 -12.17 1.52 15.24
C LEU A 79 -13.35 0.54 15.16
N ILE A 80 -13.55 -0.28 16.19
CA ILE A 80 -14.73 -1.18 16.27
C ILE A 80 -16.01 -0.35 16.40
N VAL A 81 -16.01 0.67 17.28
CA VAL A 81 -17.15 1.59 17.41
C VAL A 81 -17.44 2.30 16.09
N LEU A 82 -16.39 2.77 15.39
CA LEU A 82 -16.53 3.39 14.07
C LEU A 82 -17.10 2.41 13.04
N LEU A 83 -16.65 1.16 13.04
CA LEU A 83 -17.19 0.12 12.16
C LEU A 83 -18.68 -0.10 12.37
N LEU A 84 -19.12 -0.22 13.62
CA LEU A 84 -20.52 -0.36 13.99
C LEU A 84 -21.34 0.88 13.62
N TYR A 85 -20.80 2.06 13.84
CA TYR A 85 -21.44 3.32 13.44
C TYR A 85 -21.63 3.41 11.91
N CYS A 86 -20.58 3.11 11.12
CA CYS A 86 -20.68 3.10 9.66
C CYS A 86 -21.70 2.05 9.18
N TRP A 87 -21.76 0.89 9.81
CA TRP A 87 -22.76 -0.13 9.49
C TRP A 87 -24.19 0.37 9.76
N MET A 88 -24.44 0.96 10.93
CA MET A 88 -25.76 1.53 11.29
C MET A 88 -26.17 2.63 10.32
N THR A 89 -25.29 3.56 9.99
CA THR A 89 -25.59 4.65 9.05
C THR A 89 -25.83 4.13 7.63
N THR A 90 -25.18 3.05 7.22
CA THR A 90 -25.43 2.41 5.92
C THR A 90 -26.84 1.82 5.82
N ILE A 91 -27.35 1.21 6.91
CA ILE A 91 -28.72 0.65 6.94
C ILE A 91 -29.78 1.74 6.91
N GLN A 92 -29.46 2.92 7.47
CA GLN A 92 -30.39 4.05 7.56
C GLN A 92 -30.20 5.09 6.46
N ALA A 93 -29.44 4.76 5.42
CA ALA A 93 -29.10 5.71 4.36
C ALA A 93 -30.30 5.99 3.44
N ASP A 94 -30.49 7.25 3.06
CA ASP A 94 -31.53 7.69 2.10
C ASP A 94 -31.30 7.10 0.70
N PHE A 95 -30.03 6.80 0.36
CA PHE A 95 -29.60 6.19 -0.91
C PHE A 95 -28.99 4.82 -0.66
N PRO A 96 -29.78 3.76 -0.52
CA PRO A 96 -29.30 2.45 -0.05
C PRO A 96 -28.33 1.76 -1.02
N VAL A 97 -28.46 1.99 -2.32
CA VAL A 97 -27.60 1.38 -3.36
C VAL A 97 -26.17 1.94 -3.26
N GLU A 98 -26.07 3.27 -3.25
CA GLU A 98 -24.80 3.99 -3.14
C GLU A 98 -24.13 3.74 -1.78
N ALA A 99 -24.93 3.68 -0.72
CA ALA A 99 -24.45 3.37 0.62
C ALA A 99 -23.90 1.95 0.71
N ALA A 100 -24.57 0.97 0.12
CA ALA A 100 -24.09 -0.42 0.08
C ALA A 100 -22.78 -0.56 -0.72
N ASP A 101 -22.65 0.17 -1.83
CA ASP A 101 -21.42 0.20 -2.61
C ASP A 101 -20.25 0.76 -1.76
N LYS A 102 -20.45 1.90 -1.12
CA LYS A 102 -19.45 2.47 -0.19
C LYS A 102 -19.12 1.54 0.97
N TRP A 103 -20.13 0.92 1.57
CA TRP A 103 -19.95 -0.04 2.65
C TRP A 103 -19.06 -1.20 2.23
N SER A 104 -19.20 -1.71 1.00
CA SER A 104 -18.41 -2.83 0.48
C SER A 104 -16.89 -2.59 0.58
N TRP A 105 -16.45 -1.34 0.62
CA TRP A 105 -15.05 -0.91 0.76
C TRP A 105 -14.69 -0.59 2.21
N VAL A 106 -15.54 0.16 2.90
CA VAL A 106 -15.28 0.70 4.23
C VAL A 106 -15.08 -0.42 5.26
N TRP A 107 -15.93 -1.43 5.27
CA TRP A 107 -15.80 -2.52 6.24
C TRP A 107 -14.48 -3.29 6.10
N LYS A 108 -14.00 -3.51 4.88
CA LYS A 108 -12.72 -4.18 4.61
C LYS A 108 -11.55 -3.39 5.17
N ALA A 109 -11.54 -2.07 4.92
CA ALA A 109 -10.50 -1.18 5.41
C ALA A 109 -10.48 -1.12 6.94
N LEU A 110 -11.65 -0.98 7.59
CA LEU A 110 -11.76 -0.92 9.04
C LEU A 110 -11.39 -2.24 9.72
N VAL A 111 -11.88 -3.38 9.20
CA VAL A 111 -11.51 -4.71 9.72
C VAL A 111 -10.00 -4.93 9.57
N TRP A 112 -9.40 -4.53 8.45
CA TRP A 112 -7.96 -4.59 8.28
C TRP A 112 -7.20 -3.71 9.28
N ALA A 113 -7.65 -2.48 9.50
CA ALA A 113 -7.06 -1.55 10.46
C ALA A 113 -7.12 -2.05 11.91
N ILE A 114 -8.19 -2.79 12.27
CA ILE A 114 -8.32 -3.46 13.57
C ILE A 114 -7.39 -4.67 13.68
N PHE A 115 -7.29 -5.46 12.59
CA PHE A 115 -6.53 -6.72 12.57
C PHE A 115 -5.01 -6.50 12.51
N LEU A 116 -4.55 -5.56 11.68
CA LEU A 116 -3.13 -5.35 11.40
C LEU A 116 -2.26 -5.18 12.66
N PRO A 117 -2.62 -4.35 13.65
CA PRO A 117 -1.81 -4.20 14.87
C PRO A 117 -1.65 -5.49 15.67
N LEU A 118 -2.62 -6.41 15.60
CA LEU A 118 -2.55 -7.70 16.31
C LEU A 118 -1.43 -8.60 15.74
N THR A 119 -1.02 -8.38 14.49
CA THR A 119 0.04 -9.13 13.83
C THR A 119 1.43 -8.54 14.05
N LEU A 120 1.53 -7.24 14.42
CA LEU A 120 2.77 -6.46 14.53
C LEU A 120 3.36 -6.55 15.94
N ARG A 121 3.90 -7.71 16.32
CA ARG A 121 4.41 -7.96 17.67
C ARG A 121 5.91 -7.73 17.84
N THR A 122 6.67 -7.76 16.77
CA THR A 122 8.14 -7.63 16.83
C THR A 122 8.60 -6.46 15.97
N LYS A 123 9.73 -5.86 16.35
CA LYS A 123 10.38 -4.80 15.56
C LYS A 123 10.59 -5.24 14.10
N LEU A 124 11.06 -6.48 13.89
CA LEU A 124 11.26 -7.03 12.55
C LEU A 124 9.97 -7.07 11.71
N ARG A 125 8.81 -7.42 12.33
CA ARG A 125 7.52 -7.43 11.60
C ARG A 125 7.10 -6.01 11.21
N ILE A 126 7.30 -5.03 12.09
CA ILE A 126 7.00 -3.62 11.81
C ILE A 126 7.89 -3.12 10.68
N GLU A 127 9.21 -3.36 10.77
CA GLU A 127 10.15 -2.98 9.72
C GLU A 127 9.81 -3.65 8.38
N SER A 128 9.51 -4.96 8.39
CA SER A 128 9.13 -5.68 7.16
C SER A 128 7.86 -5.13 6.53
N LEU A 129 6.83 -4.78 7.34
CA LEU A 129 5.61 -4.18 6.83
C LEU A 129 5.89 -2.82 6.18
N VAL A 130 6.58 -1.94 6.91
CA VAL A 130 6.92 -0.60 6.41
C VAL A 130 7.78 -0.70 5.15
N LEU A 131 8.73 -1.65 5.09
CA LEU A 131 9.54 -1.88 3.91
C LEU A 131 8.70 -2.31 2.71
N VAL A 132 7.78 -3.26 2.88
CA VAL A 132 6.90 -3.70 1.78
C VAL A 132 6.01 -2.56 1.30
N MET A 133 5.43 -1.78 2.21
CA MET A 133 4.63 -0.60 1.85
C MET A 133 5.48 0.43 1.08
N LEU A 134 6.70 0.69 1.55
CA LEU A 134 7.62 1.62 0.92
C LEU A 134 8.04 1.14 -0.48
N LEU A 135 8.44 -0.12 -0.62
CA LEU A 135 8.84 -0.68 -1.92
C LEU A 135 7.66 -0.73 -2.91
N SER A 136 6.46 -1.02 -2.42
CA SER A 136 5.24 -1.01 -3.23
C SER A 136 4.92 0.41 -3.77
N ALA A 137 4.96 1.41 -2.90
CA ALA A 137 4.80 2.81 -3.30
C ALA A 137 5.96 3.28 -4.19
N ALA A 138 7.19 2.85 -3.89
CA ALA A 138 8.38 3.13 -4.67
C ALA A 138 8.29 2.62 -6.11
N ALA A 139 7.75 1.42 -6.32
CA ALA A 139 7.56 0.89 -7.66
C ALA A 139 6.67 1.79 -8.53
N ILE A 140 5.62 2.36 -7.94
CA ILE A 140 4.72 3.34 -8.58
C ILE A 140 5.47 4.66 -8.81
N ALA A 141 6.20 5.14 -7.81
CA ALA A 141 6.97 6.38 -7.88
C ALA A 141 8.06 6.32 -8.96
N ILE A 142 8.77 5.21 -9.07
CA ILE A 142 9.79 5.00 -10.12
C ILE A 142 9.14 5.03 -11.51
N ALA A 143 8.02 4.31 -11.69
CA ALA A 143 7.31 4.30 -12.96
C ALA A 143 6.81 5.69 -13.36
N GLY A 144 6.23 6.44 -12.41
CA GLY A 144 5.80 7.83 -12.61
C GLY A 144 6.97 8.78 -12.85
N GLY A 145 8.05 8.66 -12.08
CA GLY A 145 9.25 9.47 -12.21
C GLY A 145 9.95 9.28 -13.56
N ILE A 146 10.13 8.05 -14.03
CA ILE A 146 10.69 7.75 -15.36
C ILE A 146 9.81 8.34 -16.45
N LYS A 147 8.49 8.15 -16.37
CA LYS A 147 7.57 8.70 -17.37
C LYS A 147 7.61 10.22 -17.40
N THR A 148 7.71 10.87 -16.24
CA THR A 148 7.86 12.32 -16.11
C THR A 148 9.18 12.79 -16.73
N ALA A 149 10.30 12.14 -16.40
CA ALA A 149 11.61 12.48 -16.94
C ALA A 149 11.68 12.30 -18.47
N ALA A 150 10.93 11.35 -19.02
CA ALA A 150 10.80 11.14 -20.47
C ALA A 150 9.82 12.11 -21.17
N GLY A 151 9.31 13.14 -20.47
CA GLY A 151 8.39 14.13 -21.03
C GLY A 151 6.94 13.70 -21.10
N GLY A 152 6.56 12.58 -20.47
CA GLY A 152 5.20 12.04 -20.46
C GLY A 152 4.32 12.54 -19.29
N GLY A 153 4.66 13.65 -18.66
CA GLY A 153 3.90 14.25 -17.55
C GLY A 153 2.87 15.28 -18.02
N GLY A 154 2.02 15.71 -17.09
CA GLY A 154 1.00 16.74 -17.28
C GLY A 154 -0.21 16.50 -16.38
N TYR A 155 -1.00 17.54 -16.13
CA TYR A 155 -2.21 17.41 -15.31
C TYR A 155 -3.21 16.44 -15.95
N GLY A 156 -3.57 15.38 -15.22
CA GLY A 156 -4.46 14.35 -15.72
C GLY A 156 -3.88 13.43 -16.81
N SER A 157 -2.65 13.70 -17.31
CA SER A 157 -2.04 12.94 -18.40
C SER A 157 -1.07 11.85 -17.94
N LEU A 158 -0.62 11.89 -16.69
CA LEU A 158 0.24 10.85 -16.13
C LEU A 158 -0.60 9.60 -15.79
N GLN A 159 -0.88 8.80 -16.82
CA GLN A 159 -1.63 7.56 -16.66
C GLN A 159 -0.66 6.38 -16.52
N LEU A 160 -0.75 5.64 -15.44
CA LEU A 160 0.02 4.43 -15.17
C LEU A 160 -0.84 3.16 -15.25
N LEU A 161 -2.15 3.29 -15.07
CA LEU A 161 -3.12 2.22 -15.28
C LEU A 161 -3.64 2.19 -16.73
N LEU A 162 -4.26 1.07 -17.12
CA LEU A 162 -4.77 0.85 -18.48
C LEU A 162 -5.98 1.71 -18.82
N ASN A 163 -6.87 1.92 -17.85
CA ASN A 163 -8.10 2.67 -18.03
C ASN A 163 -7.98 4.04 -17.33
N GLU A 164 -8.59 4.17 -16.17
CA GLU A 164 -8.55 5.39 -15.36
C GLU A 164 -7.62 5.21 -14.16
N ASN A 165 -6.90 6.28 -13.81
CA ASN A 165 -6.12 6.29 -12.58
C ASN A 165 -7.06 6.28 -11.37
N TYR A 166 -6.77 5.39 -10.41
CA TYR A 166 -7.57 5.20 -9.21
C TYR A 166 -6.69 4.91 -8.00
N GLY A 167 -7.13 5.36 -6.83
CA GLY A 167 -6.39 5.16 -5.58
C GLY A 167 -5.00 5.78 -5.64
N LEU A 168 -3.96 5.02 -5.35
CA LEU A 168 -2.59 5.53 -5.34
C LEU A 168 -2.08 5.98 -6.72
N TYR A 169 -2.73 5.57 -7.79
CA TYR A 169 -2.39 5.99 -9.17
C TYR A 169 -3.03 7.32 -9.58
N GLU A 170 -3.90 7.89 -8.77
CA GLU A 170 -4.39 9.24 -8.99
C GLU A 170 -3.27 10.26 -8.77
N GLY A 171 -3.12 11.21 -9.69
CA GLY A 171 -1.97 12.12 -9.73
C GLY A 171 -1.78 12.95 -8.44
N SER A 172 -2.86 13.41 -7.81
CA SER A 172 -2.80 14.16 -6.55
C SER A 172 -2.35 13.29 -5.38
N ILE A 173 -2.87 12.08 -5.29
CA ILE A 173 -2.54 11.11 -4.24
C ILE A 173 -1.12 10.59 -4.46
N MET A 174 -0.78 10.21 -5.69
CA MET A 174 0.55 9.71 -6.06
C MET A 174 1.65 10.71 -5.69
N SER A 175 1.46 11.98 -6.01
CA SER A 175 2.45 13.02 -5.72
C SER A 175 2.57 13.27 -4.22
N ALA A 176 1.46 13.34 -3.48
CA ALA A 176 1.47 13.53 -2.03
C ALA A 176 2.15 12.35 -1.31
N VAL A 177 1.80 11.11 -1.67
CA VAL A 177 2.42 9.90 -1.10
C VAL A 177 3.90 9.82 -1.47
N GLY A 178 4.27 10.11 -2.73
CA GLY A 178 5.66 10.13 -3.17
C GLY A 178 6.52 11.05 -2.32
N ILE A 179 6.05 12.26 -2.03
CA ILE A 179 6.78 13.18 -1.15
C ILE A 179 6.79 12.68 0.30
N SER A 180 5.67 12.15 0.79
CA SER A 180 5.55 11.69 2.19
C SER A 180 6.45 10.50 2.53
N ILE A 181 6.79 9.66 1.54
CA ILE A 181 7.70 8.51 1.78
C ILE A 181 9.19 8.89 1.77
N ILE A 182 9.58 10.09 1.31
CA ILE A 182 10.99 10.52 1.27
C ILE A 182 11.67 10.44 2.64
N PRO A 183 11.12 11.01 3.73
CA PRO A 183 11.72 10.88 5.05
C PRO A 183 11.87 9.43 5.50
N LEU A 184 10.91 8.58 5.13
CA LEU A 184 10.93 7.17 5.47
C LEU A 184 12.02 6.40 4.71
N ILE A 185 12.27 6.74 3.43
CA ILE A 185 13.39 6.19 2.63
C ILE A 185 14.73 6.53 3.29
N LEU A 186 14.90 7.80 3.69
CA LEU A 186 16.12 8.27 4.35
C LEU A 186 16.31 7.61 5.71
N TRP A 187 15.25 7.49 6.49
CA TRP A 187 15.27 6.79 7.76
C TRP A 187 15.67 5.32 7.60
N TYR A 188 15.12 4.63 6.61
CA TYR A 188 15.46 3.23 6.31
C TYR A 188 16.92 3.06 5.90
N ARG A 189 17.47 4.02 5.17
CA ARG A 189 18.88 4.02 4.79
C ARG A 189 19.81 4.07 6.00
N GLU A 190 19.43 4.83 7.04
CA GLU A 190 20.28 5.06 8.22
C GLU A 190 20.03 4.06 9.34
N HIS A 191 18.79 3.66 9.55
CA HIS A 191 18.36 2.89 10.74
C HIS A 191 17.77 1.52 10.40
N GLY A 192 17.57 1.19 9.13
CA GLY A 192 17.01 -0.09 8.72
C GLY A 192 17.93 -1.26 9.08
N THR A 193 17.36 -2.33 9.62
CA THR A 193 18.12 -3.53 10.03
C THR A 193 18.06 -4.66 9.00
N ILE A 194 17.14 -4.56 8.02
CA ILE A 194 16.89 -5.63 7.02
C ILE A 194 17.97 -5.63 5.94
N PHE A 195 18.44 -4.48 5.51
CA PHE A 195 19.52 -4.36 4.53
C PHE A 195 20.84 -4.00 5.20
N PRO A 196 21.94 -4.65 4.78
CA PRO A 196 23.25 -4.25 5.24
C PRO A 196 23.57 -2.82 4.75
N PRO A 197 24.39 -2.06 5.50
CA PRO A 197 24.85 -0.74 5.06
C PRO A 197 25.81 -0.90 3.87
N ASP A 198 25.29 -0.76 2.66
CA ASP A 198 26.04 -0.85 1.39
C ASP A 198 25.85 0.45 0.60
N TRP A 199 26.87 0.86 -0.15
CA TRP A 199 26.82 2.00 -1.04
C TRP A 199 25.75 1.85 -2.13
N ARG A 200 25.48 0.60 -2.57
CA ARG A 200 24.41 0.27 -3.55
C ARG A 200 23.04 0.60 -3.01
N VAL A 201 22.79 0.30 -1.75
CA VAL A 201 21.52 0.65 -1.06
C VAL A 201 21.38 2.17 -0.99
N SER A 202 22.48 2.88 -0.68
CA SER A 202 22.48 4.35 -0.64
C SER A 202 22.16 4.96 -2.01
N ILE A 203 22.77 4.47 -3.09
CA ILE A 203 22.47 4.94 -4.45
C ILE A 203 21.00 4.69 -4.80
N PHE A 204 20.49 3.49 -4.51
CA PHE A 204 19.08 3.17 -4.75
C PHE A 204 18.14 4.10 -3.99
N CYS A 205 18.41 4.36 -2.71
CA CYS A 205 17.63 5.29 -1.91
C CYS A 205 17.63 6.71 -2.48
N PHE A 206 18.79 7.23 -2.90
CA PHE A 206 18.86 8.57 -3.51
C PHE A 206 18.15 8.63 -4.86
N ALA A 207 18.29 7.61 -5.71
CA ALA A 207 17.56 7.54 -6.97
C ALA A 207 16.05 7.49 -6.75
N LEU A 208 15.61 6.78 -5.70
CA LEU A 208 14.21 6.71 -5.32
C LEU A 208 13.69 8.06 -4.80
N VAL A 209 14.45 8.74 -3.95
CA VAL A 209 14.13 10.11 -3.49
C VAL A 209 13.99 11.06 -4.68
N PHE A 210 14.91 10.99 -5.63
CA PHE A 210 14.83 11.79 -6.86
C PHE A 210 13.58 11.47 -7.68
N ALA A 211 13.25 10.18 -7.88
CA ALA A 211 12.02 9.78 -8.57
C ALA A 211 10.77 10.31 -7.86
N CYS A 212 10.71 10.22 -6.53
CA CYS A 212 9.62 10.78 -5.73
C CYS A 212 9.49 12.29 -5.87
N ALA A 213 10.61 13.01 -5.89
CA ALA A 213 10.62 14.48 -6.06
C ALA A 213 10.16 14.95 -7.46
N LEU A 214 10.28 14.09 -8.48
CA LEU A 214 9.78 14.37 -9.83
C LEU A 214 8.26 14.22 -9.96
N LEU A 215 7.59 13.46 -9.08
CA LEU A 215 6.16 13.19 -9.18
C LEU A 215 5.28 14.44 -9.17
N PRO A 216 5.47 15.44 -8.27
CA PRO A 216 4.70 16.68 -8.28
C PRO A 216 4.81 17.43 -9.60
N ILE A 217 5.99 17.40 -10.23
CA ILE A 217 6.24 18.03 -11.52
C ILE A 217 5.48 17.29 -12.62
N GLY A 218 5.56 15.95 -12.61
CA GLY A 218 4.91 15.11 -13.62
C GLY A 218 3.40 15.08 -13.54
N THR A 219 2.84 15.17 -12.34
CA THR A 219 1.40 15.19 -12.13
C THR A 219 0.79 16.58 -12.24
N GLN A 220 1.62 17.61 -12.08
CA GLN A 220 1.20 19.04 -11.95
C GLN A 220 0.14 19.23 -10.84
N ALA A 221 0.14 18.35 -9.84
CA ALA A 221 -0.81 18.39 -8.74
C ALA A 221 -0.36 19.38 -7.66
N ARG A 222 -1.22 20.37 -7.36
CA ARG A 222 -0.94 21.41 -6.36
C ARG A 222 -0.61 20.84 -4.98
N THR A 223 -1.30 19.76 -4.58
CA THR A 223 -1.06 19.07 -3.31
C THR A 223 0.37 18.56 -3.17
N GLY A 224 0.92 17.95 -4.21
CA GLY A 224 2.30 17.46 -4.20
C GLY A 224 3.33 18.59 -4.09
N LEU A 225 3.10 19.72 -4.77
CA LEU A 225 3.97 20.89 -4.66
C LEU A 225 3.96 21.49 -3.25
N VAL A 226 2.77 21.57 -2.63
CA VAL A 226 2.66 22.04 -1.23
C VAL A 226 3.41 21.08 -0.27
N CYS A 227 3.24 19.77 -0.44
CA CYS A 227 3.97 18.78 0.36
C CYS A 227 5.48 18.89 0.17
N LEU A 228 5.96 19.15 -1.06
CA LEU A 228 7.38 19.34 -1.35
C LEU A 228 7.95 20.60 -0.64
N VAL A 229 7.21 21.70 -0.66
CA VAL A 229 7.61 22.94 0.04
C VAL A 229 7.67 22.68 1.56
N ILE A 230 6.68 22.01 2.13
CA ILE A 230 6.68 21.66 3.56
C ILE A 230 7.90 20.79 3.90
N LEU A 231 8.18 19.77 3.08
CA LEU A 231 9.33 18.88 3.29
C LEU A 231 10.68 19.64 3.20
N ALA A 232 10.76 20.65 2.35
CA ALA A 232 11.99 21.45 2.20
C ALA A 232 12.23 22.43 3.36
N ILE A 233 11.19 22.77 4.14
CA ILE A 233 11.26 23.65 5.31
C ILE A 233 11.59 22.86 6.59
N LEU A 234 11.20 21.58 6.65
CA LEU A 234 11.44 20.69 7.79
C LEU A 234 12.87 20.15 7.82
#